data_c02cff0b3125efca808232f2964bf876
#
_entry.id   c02cff0b3125efca808232f2964bf876
#
_cell.length_a   1.000
_cell.length_b   1.000
_cell.length_c   1.000
_cell.angle_alpha   90.00
_cell.angle_beta   90.00
_cell.angle_gamma   90.00
#
_symmetry.space_group_name_H-M   'P 1'
#
loop_
_entity.id
_entity.type
_entity.pdbx_description
1 polymer ?
#
loop_
_entity_poly.entity_id
_entity_poly.type
_entity_poly.pdbx_seq_one_letter_code
_entity_poly.pdbx_strand_id
1 'polypeptide(L)'
;MKKLLSIALLATGLFIASNASAQLTTKTATKKMGYTVINPGESIKIYKYVHAAHSAKETEKYAPKYFFVTKSTDVLQELTIINLKKISPENHPFHDALDANFKEDKELYAYDSFHKMYKINWLLKENSK
;
A
#
# COMPACT_ATOMS: atom_id res chain seq x y z
N MET A 1 -26.43 32.69 -12.32
CA MET A 1 -24.98 32.35 -12.15
C MET A 1 -24.69 31.65 -10.84
N LYS A 2 -25.13 32.17 -9.73
CA LYS A 2 -24.91 31.52 -8.42
C LYS A 2 -25.52 30.13 -8.33
N LYS A 3 -26.64 29.89 -8.96
CA LYS A 3 -27.30 28.57 -8.97
C LYS A 3 -26.49 27.49 -9.70
N LEU A 4 -25.82 27.88 -10.78
CA LEU A 4 -24.97 26.96 -11.54
C LEU A 4 -23.76 26.50 -10.74
N LEU A 5 -23.17 27.40 -9.97
CA LEU A 5 -22.05 27.06 -9.10
C LEU A 5 -22.44 26.08 -8.00
N SER A 6 -23.64 26.24 -7.46
CA SER A 6 -24.15 25.33 -6.44
C SER A 6 -24.37 23.92 -6.97
N ILE A 7 -24.86 23.80 -8.19
CA ILE A 7 -25.09 22.51 -8.84
C ILE A 7 -23.75 21.80 -9.09
N ALA A 8 -22.76 22.53 -9.55
CA ALA A 8 -21.42 21.97 -9.79
C ALA A 8 -20.80 21.44 -8.50
N LEU A 9 -20.94 22.13 -7.40
CA LEU A 9 -20.45 21.71 -6.10
C LEU A 9 -21.13 20.43 -5.62
N LEU A 10 -22.42 20.29 -5.82
CA LEU A 10 -23.17 19.08 -5.47
C LEU A 10 -22.68 17.87 -6.26
N ALA A 11 -22.48 18.00 -7.55
CA ALA A 11 -21.99 16.94 -8.40
C ALA A 11 -20.60 16.47 -7.96
N THR A 12 -19.72 17.39 -7.64
CA THR A 12 -18.38 17.09 -7.14
C THR A 12 -18.44 16.35 -5.80
N GLY A 13 -19.29 16.75 -4.91
CA GLY A 13 -19.46 16.11 -3.61
C GLY A 13 -19.92 14.67 -3.73
N LEU A 14 -20.86 14.39 -4.59
CA LEU A 14 -21.33 13.02 -4.85
C LEU A 14 -20.23 12.12 -5.40
N PHE A 15 -19.44 12.61 -6.32
CA PHE A 15 -18.35 11.86 -6.90
C PHE A 15 -17.28 11.50 -5.86
N ILE A 16 -16.91 12.45 -5.01
CA ILE A 16 -15.92 12.23 -3.93
C ILE A 16 -16.43 11.18 -2.94
N ALA A 17 -17.70 11.24 -2.57
CA ALA A 17 -18.29 10.28 -1.65
C ALA A 17 -18.24 8.85 -2.20
N SER A 18 -18.50 8.66 -3.49
CA SER A 18 -18.42 7.35 -4.13
C SER A 18 -17.01 6.78 -4.10
N ASN A 19 -16.02 7.59 -4.38
CA ASN A 19 -14.62 7.17 -4.37
C ASN A 19 -14.13 6.86 -2.94
N ALA A 20 -14.53 7.64 -1.97
CA ALA A 20 -14.14 7.45 -0.58
C ALA A 20 -14.58 6.10 -0.01
N SER A 21 -15.75 5.59 -0.44
CA SER A 21 -16.26 4.31 0.05
C SER A 21 -15.47 3.10 -0.44
N ALA A 22 -14.70 3.25 -1.53
CA ALA A 22 -13.91 2.17 -2.11
C ALA A 22 -12.49 2.06 -1.53
N GLN A 23 -12.07 3.03 -0.69
CA GLN A 23 -10.72 3.09 -0.14
C GLN A 23 -10.68 2.63 1.30
N LEU A 24 -9.71 1.78 1.63
CA LEU A 24 -9.49 1.29 2.97
C LEU A 24 -8.31 2.02 3.62
N THR A 25 -8.57 2.70 4.74
CA THR A 25 -7.52 3.38 5.48
C THR A 25 -6.87 2.46 6.51
N THR A 26 -5.65 2.77 6.91
CA THR A 26 -4.89 1.98 7.89
C THR A 26 -5.61 1.89 9.24
N LYS A 27 -6.24 2.98 9.66
CA LYS A 27 -6.96 3.04 10.94
C LYS A 27 -8.12 2.04 10.97
N THR A 28 -8.89 1.97 9.90
CA THR A 28 -10.01 1.03 9.79
C THR A 28 -9.50 -0.40 9.64
N ALA A 29 -8.50 -0.62 8.82
CA ALA A 29 -7.93 -1.93 8.56
C ALA A 29 -7.36 -2.58 9.83
N THR A 30 -6.50 -1.86 10.55
CA THR A 30 -5.86 -2.40 11.76
C THR A 30 -6.83 -2.64 12.89
N LYS A 31 -7.86 -1.79 13.02
CA LYS A 31 -8.82 -1.91 14.13
C LYS A 31 -9.85 -3.03 13.93
N LYS A 32 -10.31 -3.25 12.69
CA LYS A 32 -11.48 -4.10 12.45
C LYS A 32 -11.26 -5.33 11.56
N MET A 33 -10.19 -5.36 10.76
CA MET A 33 -10.11 -6.31 9.65
C MET A 33 -8.88 -7.23 9.66
N GLY A 34 -8.15 -7.31 10.76
CA GLY A 34 -7.04 -8.26 10.87
C GLY A 34 -5.76 -7.89 10.13
N TYR A 35 -5.60 -6.63 9.79
CA TYR A 35 -4.35 -6.12 9.23
C TYR A 35 -3.34 -5.82 10.33
N THR A 36 -2.08 -6.18 10.10
CA THR A 36 -1.00 -5.92 11.06
C THR A 36 0.15 -5.23 10.34
N VAL A 37 0.64 -4.11 10.89
CA VAL A 37 1.83 -3.47 10.35
C VAL A 37 3.07 -4.25 10.80
N ILE A 38 3.95 -4.57 9.84
CA ILE A 38 5.14 -5.38 10.12
C ILE A 38 6.43 -4.54 10.20
N ASN A 39 6.39 -3.26 9.78
CA ASN A 39 7.55 -2.36 9.80
C ASN A 39 7.13 -0.92 10.13
N PRO A 40 6.64 -0.63 11.35
CA PRO A 40 6.03 0.66 11.66
C PRO A 40 6.96 1.87 11.57
N GLY A 41 8.27 1.67 11.68
CA GLY A 41 9.25 2.76 11.63
C GLY A 41 9.78 3.13 10.25
N GLU A 42 9.35 2.45 9.20
CA GLU A 42 9.87 2.66 7.85
C GLU A 42 8.97 3.57 7.01
N SER A 43 9.54 4.13 5.94
CA SER A 43 8.83 5.08 5.06
C SER A 43 7.66 4.44 4.32
N ILE A 44 7.88 3.26 3.75
CA ILE A 44 6.82 2.44 3.17
C ILE A 44 6.44 1.43 4.25
N LYS A 45 5.29 1.64 4.87
CA LYS A 45 4.79 0.71 5.89
C LYS A 45 4.06 -0.44 5.22
N ILE A 46 4.46 -1.66 5.56
CA ILE A 46 3.88 -2.88 5.00
C ILE A 46 2.88 -3.44 6.00
N TYR A 47 1.69 -3.76 5.50
CA TYR A 47 0.62 -4.38 6.27
C TYR A 47 0.39 -5.81 5.78
N LYS A 48 0.35 -6.73 6.72
CA LYS A 48 0.04 -8.12 6.45
C LYS A 48 -1.41 -8.40 6.83
N TYR A 49 -2.16 -8.96 5.90
CA TYR A 49 -3.53 -9.41 6.14
C TYR A 49 -3.56 -10.94 6.16
N VAL A 50 -4.09 -11.48 7.22
CA VAL A 50 -4.29 -12.92 7.35
C VAL A 50 -5.78 -13.19 7.42
N HIS A 51 -6.29 -13.98 6.49
CA HIS A 51 -7.69 -14.38 6.48
C HIS A 51 -7.98 -15.25 7.71
N ALA A 52 -9.08 -14.95 8.41
CA ALA A 52 -9.51 -15.76 9.54
C ALA A 52 -9.99 -17.11 9.03
N ALA A 53 -9.18 -18.15 9.25
CA ALA A 53 -9.47 -19.50 8.80
C ALA A 53 -10.23 -20.28 9.87
N HIS A 54 -11.23 -21.05 9.44
CA HIS A 54 -11.99 -21.93 10.33
C HIS A 54 -11.39 -23.33 10.42
N SER A 55 -10.43 -23.65 9.55
CA SER A 55 -9.76 -24.95 9.53
C SER A 55 -8.34 -24.83 8.98
N ALA A 56 -7.51 -25.86 9.23
CA ALA A 56 -6.15 -25.92 8.70
C ALA A 56 -6.11 -25.88 7.17
N LYS A 57 -7.08 -26.49 6.52
CA LYS A 57 -7.19 -26.48 5.05
C LYS A 57 -7.47 -25.07 4.50
N GLU A 58 -8.26 -24.28 5.22
CA GLU A 58 -8.51 -22.90 4.82
C GLU A 58 -7.27 -22.05 4.99
N THR A 59 -6.47 -22.29 6.03
CA THR A 59 -5.20 -21.59 6.24
C THR A 59 -4.26 -21.80 5.06
N GLU A 60 -4.18 -23.01 4.55
CA GLU A 60 -3.37 -23.32 3.37
C GLU A 60 -3.91 -22.66 2.10
N LYS A 61 -5.24 -22.62 1.96
CA LYS A 61 -5.91 -22.03 0.79
C LYS A 61 -5.77 -20.52 0.73
N TYR A 62 -5.77 -19.83 1.87
CA TYR A 62 -5.73 -18.37 1.94
C TYR A 62 -4.38 -17.89 2.47
N ALA A 63 -3.40 -17.81 1.57
CA ALA A 63 -2.09 -17.26 1.89
C ALA A 63 -2.21 -15.80 2.36
N PRO A 64 -1.32 -15.34 3.27
CA PRO A 64 -1.32 -13.93 3.68
C PRO A 64 -1.18 -12.99 2.50
N LYS A 65 -1.91 -11.87 2.54
CA LYS A 65 -1.79 -10.80 1.54
C LYS A 65 -1.06 -9.61 2.13
N TYR A 66 -0.36 -8.88 1.30
CA TYR A 66 0.42 -7.74 1.74
C TYR A 66 -0.05 -6.47 1.06
N PHE A 67 -0.10 -5.41 1.84
CA PHE A 67 -0.51 -4.08 1.43
C PHE A 67 0.51 -3.07 1.94
N PHE A 68 0.46 -1.86 1.44
CA PHE A 68 1.37 -0.82 1.92
C PHE A 68 0.70 0.55 1.96
N VAL A 69 1.30 1.43 2.77
CA VAL A 69 1.01 2.87 2.77
C VAL A 69 2.33 3.64 2.77
N THR A 70 2.27 4.89 2.36
CA THR A 70 3.40 5.81 2.41
C THR A 70 3.16 6.88 3.46
N LYS A 71 4.16 7.74 3.69
CA LYS A 71 4.02 8.87 4.62
C LYS A 71 2.98 9.88 4.17
N SER A 72 2.69 9.94 2.87
CA SER A 72 1.77 10.91 2.30
C SER A 72 0.30 10.49 2.33
N THR A 73 0.02 9.21 2.57
CA THR A 73 -1.35 8.70 2.62
C THR A 73 -1.47 7.50 3.54
N ASP A 74 -2.62 7.36 4.19
CA ASP A 74 -2.96 6.21 5.01
C ASP A 74 -3.89 5.22 4.30
N VAL A 75 -4.11 5.42 2.99
CA VAL A 75 -4.91 4.52 2.17
C VAL A 75 -4.09 3.29 1.80
N LEU A 76 -4.60 2.11 2.16
CA LEU A 76 -3.95 0.85 1.85
C LEU A 76 -4.01 0.56 0.35
N GLN A 77 -2.86 0.18 -0.20
CA GLN A 77 -2.73 -0.28 -1.57
C GLN A 77 -2.10 -1.66 -1.58
N GLU A 78 -2.49 -2.50 -2.51
CA GLU A 78 -1.88 -3.81 -2.65
C GLU A 78 -0.38 -3.67 -2.95
N LEU A 79 0.44 -4.47 -2.27
CA LEU A 79 1.89 -4.43 -2.44
C LEU A 79 2.28 -5.09 -3.77
N THR A 80 2.40 -4.27 -4.80
CA THR A 80 2.82 -4.68 -6.15
C THR A 80 3.89 -3.75 -6.67
N ILE A 81 4.70 -4.23 -7.62
CA ILE A 81 5.73 -3.42 -8.26
C ILE A 81 5.08 -2.20 -8.95
N ILE A 82 3.96 -2.42 -9.63
CA ILE A 82 3.22 -1.36 -10.32
C ILE A 82 2.76 -0.28 -9.34
N ASN A 83 2.16 -0.67 -8.23
CA ASN A 83 1.67 0.29 -7.23
C ASN A 83 2.81 1.06 -6.56
N LEU A 84 3.94 0.40 -6.31
CA LEU A 84 5.13 1.07 -5.76
C LEU A 84 5.69 2.12 -6.73
N LYS A 85 5.68 1.84 -8.02
CA LYS A 85 6.11 2.82 -9.03
C LYS A 85 5.18 4.04 -9.08
N LYS A 86 3.89 3.84 -8.85
CA LYS A 86 2.90 4.93 -8.87
C LYS A 86 3.07 5.94 -7.74
N ILE A 87 3.63 5.53 -6.60
CA ILE A 87 3.83 6.45 -5.46
C ILE A 87 4.97 7.45 -5.69
N SER A 88 5.85 7.15 -6.63
CA SER A 88 7.00 8.02 -6.95
C SER A 88 7.21 8.04 -8.47
N PRO A 89 6.26 8.62 -9.23
CA PRO A 89 6.31 8.53 -10.69
C PRO A 89 7.55 9.18 -11.31
N GLU A 90 8.15 10.14 -10.64
CA GLU A 90 9.35 10.84 -11.11
C GLU A 90 10.65 10.16 -10.70
N ASN A 91 10.59 9.18 -9.80
CA ASN A 91 11.79 8.52 -9.27
C ASN A 91 12.17 7.30 -10.12
N HIS A 92 12.71 7.55 -11.30
CA HIS A 92 13.13 6.51 -12.23
C HIS A 92 14.21 5.58 -11.67
N PRO A 93 15.22 6.08 -10.93
CA PRO A 93 16.20 5.18 -10.30
C PRO A 93 15.56 4.16 -9.36
N PHE A 94 14.53 4.56 -8.62
CA PHE A 94 13.80 3.64 -7.75
C PHE A 94 13.02 2.60 -8.57
N HIS A 95 12.39 3.02 -9.69
CA HIS A 95 11.70 2.09 -10.59
C HIS A 95 12.65 1.04 -11.14
N ASP A 96 13.82 1.48 -11.61
CA ASP A 96 14.84 0.58 -12.13
C ASP A 96 15.35 -0.38 -11.07
N ALA A 97 15.53 0.10 -9.84
CA ALA A 97 15.95 -0.72 -8.72
C ALA A 97 14.91 -1.79 -8.36
N LEU A 98 13.63 -1.44 -8.43
CA LEU A 98 12.55 -2.41 -8.21
C LEU A 98 12.60 -3.51 -9.27
N ASP A 99 12.70 -3.15 -10.53
CA ASP A 99 12.75 -4.13 -11.63
C ASP A 99 14.00 -5.00 -11.58
N ALA A 100 15.13 -4.44 -11.14
CA ALA A 100 16.39 -5.18 -11.03
C ALA A 100 16.40 -6.17 -9.85
N ASN A 101 15.71 -5.87 -8.78
CA ASN A 101 15.75 -6.65 -7.54
C ASN A 101 14.55 -7.58 -7.35
N PHE A 102 13.44 -7.31 -7.99
CA PHE A 102 12.21 -8.10 -7.83
C PHE A 102 11.65 -8.51 -9.18
N LYS A 103 11.43 -9.80 -9.36
CA LYS A 103 10.79 -10.35 -10.57
C LYS A 103 9.29 -10.49 -10.40
N GLU A 104 8.86 -10.74 -9.16
CA GLU A 104 7.45 -10.97 -8.83
C GLU A 104 7.05 -10.17 -7.60
N ASP A 105 5.76 -9.83 -7.52
CA ASP A 105 5.23 -9.04 -6.41
C ASP A 105 5.43 -9.71 -5.04
N LYS A 106 5.43 -11.04 -5.00
CA LYS A 106 5.64 -11.79 -3.75
C LYS A 106 7.03 -11.62 -3.14
N GLU A 107 7.99 -11.12 -3.90
CA GLU A 107 9.34 -10.86 -3.40
C GLU A 107 9.45 -9.53 -2.66
N LEU A 108 8.45 -8.66 -2.80
CA LEU A 108 8.48 -7.29 -2.29
C LEU A 108 8.51 -7.18 -0.76
N TYR A 109 8.08 -8.21 -0.05
CA TYR A 109 8.13 -8.22 1.42
C TYR A 109 9.39 -8.90 1.95
N ALA A 110 10.45 -8.99 1.15
CA ALA A 110 11.75 -9.50 1.59
C ALA A 110 12.40 -8.53 2.58
N TYR A 111 12.90 -9.07 3.68
CA TYR A 111 13.61 -8.32 4.70
C TYR A 111 15.12 -8.36 4.44
N ASP A 112 15.75 -7.21 4.51
CA ASP A 112 17.21 -7.10 4.36
C ASP A 112 17.84 -7.04 5.75
N SER A 113 18.39 -8.17 6.20
CA SER A 113 18.99 -8.28 7.52
C SER A 113 20.27 -7.48 7.66
N PHE A 114 20.97 -7.24 6.57
CA PHE A 114 22.20 -6.44 6.56
C PHE A 114 21.90 -4.96 6.87
N HIS A 115 20.87 -4.40 6.21
CA HIS A 115 20.45 -3.02 6.40
C HIS A 115 19.40 -2.87 7.50
N LYS A 116 18.92 -3.96 8.07
CA LYS A 116 17.91 -4.01 9.14
C LYS A 116 16.63 -3.29 8.80
N MET A 117 16.17 -3.47 7.56
CA MET A 117 14.91 -2.94 7.05
C MET A 117 14.39 -3.78 5.89
N TYR A 118 13.14 -3.57 5.51
CA TYR A 118 12.62 -4.23 4.33
C TYR A 118 13.31 -3.71 3.07
N LYS A 119 13.60 -4.60 2.14
CA LYS A 119 14.40 -4.31 0.96
C LYS A 119 13.85 -3.14 0.13
N ILE A 120 12.52 -3.03 0.00
CA ILE A 120 11.91 -1.92 -0.74
C ILE A 120 12.22 -0.56 -0.11
N ASN A 121 12.29 -0.48 1.21
CA ASN A 121 12.63 0.74 1.92
C ASN A 121 14.11 1.10 1.77
N TRP A 122 14.97 0.10 1.78
CA TRP A 122 16.38 0.30 1.48
C TRP A 122 16.59 0.86 0.07
N LEU A 123 15.92 0.25 -0.92
CA LEU A 123 16.01 0.69 -2.31
C LEU A 123 15.46 2.12 -2.49
N LEU A 124 14.37 2.46 -1.82
CA LEU A 124 13.82 3.81 -1.86
C LEU A 124 14.81 4.81 -1.26
N LYS A 125 15.38 4.50 -0.11
CA LYS A 125 16.36 5.35 0.56
C LYS A 125 17.58 5.63 -0.32
N GLU A 126 18.12 4.58 -0.95
CA GLU A 126 19.30 4.69 -1.81
C GLU A 126 19.02 5.49 -3.09
N ASN A 127 17.80 5.45 -3.58
CA ASN A 127 17.43 6.08 -4.84
C ASN A 127 16.60 7.36 -4.68
N SER A 128 16.55 7.94 -3.49
CA SER A 128 15.86 9.20 -3.21
C SER A 128 16.81 10.33 -2.82
N LYS A 129 18.08 10.16 -3.06
CA LYS A 129 19.11 11.16 -2.76
C LYS A 129 19.23 12.19 -3.87
#